data_35b93abb84b187f85f86add780bcd01e
#
_entry.id   35b93abb84b187f85f86add780bcd01e
#
_cell.length_a   1.000
_cell.length_b   1.000
_cell.length_c   1.000
_cell.angle_alpha   90.00
_cell.angle_beta   90.00
_cell.angle_gamma   90.00
#
_symmetry.space_group_name_H-M   'P 1'
#
loop_
_entity.id
_entity.type
_entity.pdbx_description
1 polymer ?
#
loop_
_entity_poly.entity_id
_entity_poly.type
_entity_poly.pdbx_seq_one_letter_code
_entity_poly.pdbx_strand_id
1 'polypeptide(L)'
;GSPVLFRQERPGRDGKLFTIYKLRTMTDARNDDGSLKSDGERLTSFGRFLRAASLDELPEIWNIFTGKMSFVGPRPLLPEYLPLYSERQARRHLVLPGLTGLAQVNGRNAISWEEKFEYDAEYVDNISFLLDLKIVLKTVGCVFRRSGISAAGSATICRETPLPVSVAFSSFVQCKTAQVSPAVMEEKVSAATDLAGFRPQP
;
A
#
# COMPACT_ATOMS: atom_id res chain seq x y z
N GLY A 1 7.78 -23.18 -5.72
CA GLY A 1 7.04 -23.69 -4.56
C GLY A 1 5.53 -23.54 -4.74
N SER A 2 4.77 -24.32 -4.02
CA SER A 2 3.31 -24.24 -3.97
C SER A 2 2.89 -23.52 -2.68
N PRO A 3 1.79 -22.73 -2.70
CA PRO A 3 0.98 -22.35 -3.87
C PRO A 3 1.66 -21.28 -4.73
N VAL A 4 1.33 -21.29 -6.05
CA VAL A 4 1.88 -20.32 -7.03
C VAL A 4 1.33 -18.91 -6.78
N LEU A 5 0.08 -18.81 -6.34
CA LEU A 5 -0.57 -17.53 -6.04
C LEU A 5 -0.41 -17.15 -4.57
N PHE A 6 0.01 -15.93 -4.36
CA PHE A 6 -0.08 -15.25 -3.08
C PHE A 6 -1.42 -14.51 -3.01
N ARG A 7 -2.06 -14.56 -1.85
CA ARG A 7 -3.35 -13.90 -1.57
C ARG A 7 -3.19 -13.01 -0.36
N GLN A 8 -3.76 -11.81 -0.43
CA GLN A 8 -3.78 -10.87 0.69
C GLN A 8 -5.03 -10.01 0.65
N GLU A 9 -5.62 -9.76 1.80
CA GLU A 9 -6.73 -8.82 1.92
C GLU A 9 -6.23 -7.38 1.82
N ARG A 10 -6.99 -6.56 1.12
CA ARG A 10 -6.73 -5.14 0.93
C ARG A 10 -8.04 -4.35 0.94
N PRO A 11 -8.04 -3.11 1.46
CA PRO A 11 -9.20 -2.23 1.35
C PRO A 11 -9.35 -1.73 -0.08
N GLY A 12 -10.56 -1.85 -0.59
CA GLY A 12 -10.98 -1.30 -1.85
C GLY A 12 -11.81 -0.03 -1.68
N ARG A 13 -12.74 0.17 -2.61
CA ARG A 13 -13.70 1.27 -2.55
C ARG A 13 -14.55 1.18 -1.27
N ASP A 14 -14.81 2.33 -0.66
CA ASP A 14 -15.53 2.48 0.61
C ASP A 14 -14.91 1.69 1.77
N GLY A 15 -13.60 1.39 1.70
CA GLY A 15 -12.89 0.60 2.71
C GLY A 15 -13.25 -0.89 2.74
N LYS A 16 -14.09 -1.37 1.81
CA LYS A 16 -14.50 -2.78 1.76
C LYS A 16 -13.32 -3.67 1.41
N LEU A 17 -13.09 -4.70 2.21
CA LEU A 17 -11.99 -5.62 2.00
C LEU A 17 -12.24 -6.52 0.78
N PHE A 18 -11.19 -6.75 0.00
CA PHE A 18 -11.17 -7.72 -1.09
C PHE A 18 -9.82 -8.44 -1.12
N THR A 19 -9.79 -9.62 -1.73
CA THR A 19 -8.55 -10.39 -1.88
C THR A 19 -7.83 -9.99 -3.15
N ILE A 20 -6.59 -9.52 -3.01
CA ILE A 20 -5.67 -9.30 -4.11
C ILE A 20 -4.90 -10.58 -4.42
N TYR A 21 -4.61 -10.83 -5.69
CA TYR A 21 -3.88 -12.01 -6.16
C TYR A 21 -2.57 -11.59 -6.82
N LYS A 22 -1.46 -12.21 -6.41
CA LYS A 22 -0.12 -11.98 -7.00
C LYS A 22 0.58 -13.31 -7.27
N LEU A 23 1.57 -13.32 -8.14
CA LEU A 23 2.49 -14.46 -8.22
C LEU A 23 3.39 -14.47 -6.97
N ARG A 24 3.60 -15.66 -6.39
CA ARG A 24 4.51 -15.82 -5.26
C ARG A 24 5.95 -15.63 -5.71
N THR A 25 6.62 -14.66 -5.14
CA THR A 25 8.02 -14.31 -5.45
C THR A 25 8.99 -14.68 -4.33
N MET A 26 8.46 -15.02 -3.15
CA MET A 26 9.22 -15.32 -1.94
C MET A 26 8.96 -16.74 -1.45
N THR A 27 9.94 -17.31 -0.74
CA THR A 27 9.80 -18.57 0.01
C THR A 27 9.23 -18.33 1.39
N ASP A 28 8.84 -19.40 2.08
CA ASP A 28 8.42 -19.36 3.49
C ASP A 28 9.58 -19.76 4.43
N ALA A 29 10.84 -19.44 4.03
CA ALA A 29 12.03 -19.74 4.82
C ALA A 29 11.94 -19.06 6.21
N ARG A 30 12.29 -19.83 7.25
CA ARG A 30 12.22 -19.40 8.65
C ARG A 30 13.58 -19.50 9.32
N ASN A 31 13.76 -18.73 10.37
CA ASN A 31 14.85 -18.82 11.33
C ASN A 31 14.61 -20.00 12.29
N ASP A 32 15.60 -20.33 13.09
CA ASP A 32 15.54 -21.42 14.07
C ASP A 32 14.49 -21.15 15.17
N ASP A 33 14.17 -19.89 15.44
CA ASP A 33 13.09 -19.46 16.36
C ASP A 33 11.68 -19.53 15.77
N GLY A 34 11.54 -19.99 14.52
CA GLY A 34 10.27 -20.09 13.81
C GLY A 34 9.79 -18.79 13.14
N SER A 35 10.45 -17.65 13.37
CA SER A 35 10.14 -16.39 12.68
C SER A 35 10.49 -16.49 11.20
N LEU A 36 9.83 -15.67 10.36
CA LEU A 36 10.18 -15.61 8.93
C LEU A 36 11.53 -14.94 8.76
N LYS A 37 12.38 -15.48 7.90
CA LYS A 37 13.62 -14.82 7.47
C LYS A 37 13.33 -13.47 6.82
N SER A 38 14.35 -12.63 6.71
CA SER A 38 14.23 -11.32 6.07
C SER A 38 13.70 -11.43 4.63
N ASP A 39 13.00 -10.42 4.16
CA ASP A 39 12.45 -10.41 2.80
C ASP A 39 13.52 -10.59 1.72
N GLY A 40 14.73 -10.07 1.96
CA GLY A 40 15.87 -10.24 1.06
C GLY A 40 16.32 -11.69 0.91
N GLU A 41 16.32 -12.47 2.01
CA GLU A 41 16.68 -13.89 2.02
C GLU A 41 15.58 -14.78 1.45
N ARG A 42 14.32 -14.36 1.59
CA ARG A 42 13.16 -15.10 1.08
C ARG A 42 12.90 -14.86 -0.40
N LEU A 43 13.36 -13.71 -0.93
CA LEU A 43 13.14 -13.33 -2.32
C LEU A 43 14.03 -14.17 -3.26
N THR A 44 13.38 -15.03 -4.06
CA THR A 44 14.08 -15.86 -5.04
C THR A 44 14.63 -15.05 -6.22
N SER A 45 15.64 -15.57 -6.94
CA SER A 45 16.15 -14.92 -8.14
C SER A 45 15.07 -14.76 -9.21
N PHE A 46 14.23 -15.78 -9.38
CA PHE A 46 13.07 -15.71 -10.28
C PHE A 46 12.03 -14.71 -9.79
N GLY A 47 11.76 -14.67 -8.47
CA GLY A 47 10.88 -13.69 -7.87
C GLY A 47 11.37 -12.25 -8.06
N ARG A 48 12.69 -12.04 -8.01
CA ARG A 48 13.31 -10.74 -8.29
C ARG A 48 13.09 -10.32 -9.75
N PHE A 49 13.24 -11.24 -10.68
CA PHE A 49 12.93 -11.00 -12.10
C PHE A 49 11.45 -10.62 -12.28
N LEU A 50 10.51 -11.39 -11.70
CA LEU A 50 9.08 -11.11 -11.79
C LEU A 50 8.73 -9.71 -11.28
N ARG A 51 9.27 -9.32 -10.10
CA ARG A 51 9.06 -7.98 -9.52
C ARG A 51 9.68 -6.88 -10.39
N ALA A 52 10.88 -7.11 -10.92
CA ALA A 52 11.56 -6.14 -11.79
C ALA A 52 10.78 -5.86 -13.07
N ALA A 53 10.06 -6.86 -13.58
CA ALA A 53 9.20 -6.75 -14.76
C ALA A 53 7.73 -6.43 -14.41
N SER A 54 7.37 -6.31 -13.11
CA SER A 54 6.00 -6.16 -12.62
C SER A 54 5.06 -7.30 -13.05
N LEU A 55 5.61 -8.46 -13.41
CA LEU A 55 4.84 -9.64 -13.83
C LEU A 55 4.17 -10.35 -12.65
N ASP A 56 4.64 -10.13 -11.43
CA ASP A 56 4.03 -10.67 -10.22
C ASP A 56 2.63 -10.10 -9.95
N GLU A 57 2.31 -8.96 -10.52
CA GLU A 57 1.01 -8.29 -10.39
C GLU A 57 0.00 -8.68 -11.48
N LEU A 58 0.40 -9.50 -12.49
CA LEU A 58 -0.52 -9.94 -13.55
C LEU A 58 -1.83 -10.59 -13.04
N PRO A 59 -1.83 -11.41 -11.97
CA PRO A 59 -3.07 -11.96 -11.46
C PRO A 59 -4.07 -10.91 -10.93
N GLU A 60 -3.65 -9.66 -10.66
CA GLU A 60 -4.53 -8.57 -10.27
C GLU A 60 -5.49 -8.16 -11.39
N ILE A 61 -5.19 -8.53 -12.65
CA ILE A 61 -6.11 -8.38 -13.78
C ILE A 61 -7.44 -9.09 -13.48
N TRP A 62 -7.43 -10.20 -12.76
CA TRP A 62 -8.64 -10.86 -12.31
C TRP A 62 -9.46 -9.98 -11.36
N ASN A 63 -8.80 -9.22 -10.49
CA ASN A 63 -9.49 -8.26 -9.62
C ASN A 63 -10.13 -7.13 -10.42
N ILE A 64 -9.51 -6.72 -11.54
CA ILE A 64 -10.08 -5.71 -12.46
C ILE A 64 -11.32 -6.29 -13.15
N PHE A 65 -11.23 -7.48 -13.72
CA PHE A 65 -12.37 -8.15 -14.37
C PHE A 65 -13.58 -8.35 -13.44
N THR A 66 -13.31 -8.62 -12.16
CA THR A 66 -14.36 -8.80 -11.15
C THR A 66 -14.86 -7.49 -10.54
N GLY A 67 -14.41 -6.33 -11.04
CA GLY A 67 -14.83 -5.00 -10.57
C GLY A 67 -14.35 -4.64 -9.16
N LYS A 68 -13.32 -5.32 -8.65
CA LYS A 68 -12.70 -5.04 -7.33
C LYS A 68 -11.60 -3.99 -7.44
N MET A 69 -11.00 -3.86 -8.62
CA MET A 69 -9.93 -2.92 -8.95
C MET A 69 -10.19 -2.24 -10.29
N SER A 70 -9.47 -1.16 -10.56
CA SER A 70 -9.34 -0.51 -11.84
C SER A 70 -7.91 -0.64 -12.39
N PHE A 71 -7.68 -0.33 -13.65
CA PHE A 71 -6.32 -0.18 -14.18
C PHE A 71 -5.60 0.98 -13.49
N VAL A 72 -6.28 2.12 -13.35
CA VAL A 72 -5.74 3.34 -12.74
C VAL A 72 -6.50 3.66 -11.46
N GLY A 73 -5.76 4.02 -10.41
CA GLY A 73 -6.31 4.39 -9.10
C GLY A 73 -5.26 4.35 -8.00
N PRO A 74 -5.62 4.76 -6.77
CA PRO A 74 -4.76 4.64 -5.60
C PRO A 74 -4.37 3.19 -5.34
N ARG A 75 -3.09 2.94 -5.04
CA ARG A 75 -2.62 1.58 -4.73
C ARG A 75 -3.23 1.08 -3.41
N PRO A 76 -3.85 -0.12 -3.37
CA PRO A 76 -4.45 -0.62 -2.14
C PRO A 76 -3.37 -0.96 -1.11
N LEU A 77 -3.43 -0.33 0.06
CA LEU A 77 -2.51 -0.54 1.19
C LEU A 77 -3.05 -1.63 2.13
N LEU A 78 -2.39 -1.83 3.27
CA LEU A 78 -2.80 -2.83 4.25
C LEU A 78 -4.08 -2.38 5.01
N PRO A 79 -4.95 -3.31 5.42
CA PRO A 79 -6.17 -2.96 6.17
C PRO A 79 -5.89 -2.23 7.48
N GLU A 80 -4.74 -2.51 8.11
CA GLU A 80 -4.31 -1.92 9.36
C GLU A 80 -4.15 -0.38 9.28
N TYR A 81 -4.02 0.16 8.08
CA TYR A 81 -3.90 1.60 7.87
C TYR A 81 -5.25 2.34 7.82
N LEU A 82 -6.38 1.62 7.66
CA LEU A 82 -7.70 2.25 7.57
C LEU A 82 -8.01 3.21 8.74
N PRO A 83 -7.77 2.83 10.01
CA PRO A 83 -8.06 3.73 11.13
C PRO A 83 -7.08 4.90 11.28
N LEU A 84 -5.96 4.88 10.55
CA LEU A 84 -4.88 5.88 10.68
C LEU A 84 -4.99 7.02 9.66
N TYR A 85 -5.86 6.90 8.65
CA TYR A 85 -6.00 7.94 7.64
C TYR A 85 -6.67 9.19 8.18
N SER A 86 -6.13 10.37 7.80
CA SER A 86 -6.88 11.62 7.92
C SER A 86 -8.06 11.62 6.92
N GLU A 87 -9.00 12.55 7.10
CA GLU A 87 -10.14 12.70 6.18
C GLU A 87 -9.69 12.86 4.72
N ARG A 88 -8.62 13.66 4.48
CA ARG A 88 -8.07 13.85 3.14
C ARG A 88 -7.46 12.57 2.59
N GLN A 89 -6.70 11.84 3.38
CA GLN A 89 -6.08 10.57 3.00
C GLN A 89 -7.12 9.47 2.75
N ALA A 90 -8.19 9.44 3.55
CA ALA A 90 -9.29 8.48 3.41
C ALA A 90 -10.05 8.62 2.09
N ARG A 91 -9.99 9.80 1.42
CA ARG A 91 -10.61 10.04 0.11
C ARG A 91 -10.13 9.08 -0.96
N ARG A 92 -8.96 8.49 -0.81
CA ARG A 92 -8.44 7.45 -1.70
C ARG A 92 -9.37 6.25 -1.85
N HIS A 93 -10.26 6.02 -0.87
CA HIS A 93 -11.25 4.95 -0.89
C HIS A 93 -12.58 5.35 -1.54
N LEU A 94 -12.73 6.56 -2.04
CA LEU A 94 -13.91 6.97 -2.80
C LEU A 94 -13.96 6.35 -4.21
N VAL A 95 -12.83 5.82 -4.66
CA VAL A 95 -12.66 5.21 -5.98
C VAL A 95 -12.15 3.77 -5.86
N LEU A 96 -12.21 3.02 -6.96
CA LEU A 96 -11.60 1.70 -7.00
C LEU A 96 -10.07 1.82 -6.91
N PRO A 97 -9.40 0.93 -6.16
CA PRO A 97 -7.95 0.87 -6.16
C PRO A 97 -7.42 0.46 -7.52
N GLY A 98 -6.24 0.98 -7.88
CA GLY A 98 -5.62 0.77 -9.18
C GLY A 98 -4.45 -0.21 -9.16
N LEU A 99 -4.24 -0.86 -10.31
CA LEU A 99 -3.01 -1.60 -10.61
C LEU A 99 -1.83 -0.61 -10.73
N THR A 100 -2.07 0.52 -11.37
CA THR A 100 -1.18 1.69 -11.39
C THR A 100 -1.90 2.94 -10.92
N GLY A 101 -1.18 4.03 -10.65
CA GLY A 101 -1.78 5.28 -10.19
C GLY A 101 -0.80 6.44 -10.18
N LEU A 102 -1.30 7.63 -9.85
CA LEU A 102 -0.54 8.87 -9.91
C LEU A 102 0.71 8.84 -9.00
N ALA A 103 0.60 8.32 -7.78
CA ALA A 103 1.73 8.14 -6.87
C ALA A 103 2.80 7.18 -7.43
N GLN A 104 2.36 6.06 -8.06
CA GLN A 104 3.30 5.08 -8.61
C GLN A 104 4.12 5.65 -9.77
N VAL A 105 3.56 6.51 -10.61
CA VAL A 105 4.28 7.06 -11.77
C VAL A 105 5.10 8.32 -11.45
N ASN A 106 4.89 8.95 -10.28
CA ASN A 106 5.60 10.15 -9.86
C ASN A 106 6.70 9.91 -8.80
N GLY A 107 7.10 8.67 -8.55
CA GLY A 107 8.24 8.39 -7.68
C GLY A 107 8.23 7.04 -6.98
N ARG A 108 7.11 6.29 -7.03
CA ARG A 108 6.99 4.97 -6.39
C ARG A 108 7.48 4.99 -4.93
N ASN A 109 8.68 4.42 -4.72
CA ASN A 109 9.30 4.23 -3.42
C ASN A 109 10.26 5.37 -3.04
N ALA A 110 10.49 6.33 -3.94
CA ALA A 110 11.40 7.45 -3.72
C ALA A 110 10.72 8.67 -3.08
N ILE A 111 9.39 8.69 -3.00
CA ILE A 111 8.61 9.78 -2.42
C ILE A 111 8.13 9.41 -1.00
N SER A 112 7.89 10.41 -0.17
CA SER A 112 7.38 10.24 1.18
C SER A 112 5.97 9.66 1.22
N TRP A 113 5.51 9.21 2.39
CA TRP A 113 4.14 8.75 2.56
C TRP A 113 3.12 9.86 2.39
N GLU A 114 3.45 11.06 2.86
CA GLU A 114 2.64 12.26 2.72
C GLU A 114 2.42 12.60 1.25
N GLU A 115 3.49 12.62 0.46
CA GLU A 115 3.41 12.85 -0.99
C GLU A 115 2.59 11.79 -1.71
N LYS A 116 2.71 10.50 -1.32
CA LYS A 116 1.89 9.43 -1.90
C LYS A 116 0.40 9.66 -1.65
N PHE A 117 0.03 10.03 -0.42
CA PHE A 117 -1.36 10.29 -0.08
C PHE A 117 -1.89 11.55 -0.77
N GLU A 118 -1.04 12.56 -0.94
CA GLU A 118 -1.42 13.77 -1.67
C GLU A 118 -1.67 13.47 -3.16
N TYR A 119 -0.80 12.68 -3.81
CA TYR A 119 -1.05 12.22 -5.18
C TYR A 119 -2.31 11.35 -5.31
N ASP A 120 -2.61 10.53 -4.30
CA ASP A 120 -3.84 9.75 -4.30
C ASP A 120 -5.08 10.64 -4.16
N ALA A 121 -5.02 11.68 -3.32
CA ALA A 121 -6.10 12.65 -3.17
C ALA A 121 -6.25 13.52 -4.44
N GLU A 122 -5.14 13.98 -5.03
CA GLU A 122 -5.11 14.73 -6.29
C GLU A 122 -5.76 13.91 -7.42
N TYR A 123 -5.45 12.61 -7.50
CA TYR A 123 -6.07 11.73 -8.49
C TYR A 123 -7.58 11.68 -8.30
N VAL A 124 -8.07 11.49 -7.06
CA VAL A 124 -9.51 11.43 -6.76
C VAL A 124 -10.22 12.73 -7.13
N ASP A 125 -9.56 13.87 -6.92
CA ASP A 125 -10.12 15.18 -7.23
C ASP A 125 -10.20 15.48 -8.73
N ASN A 126 -9.31 14.87 -9.54
CA ASN A 126 -9.12 15.21 -10.95
C ASN A 126 -9.34 14.02 -11.90
N ILE A 127 -10.10 13.00 -11.46
CA ILE A 127 -10.37 11.82 -12.29
C ILE A 127 -10.87 12.24 -13.67
N SER A 128 -10.16 11.78 -14.69
CA SER A 128 -10.57 11.95 -16.10
C SER A 128 -9.92 10.89 -16.98
N PHE A 129 -10.54 10.58 -18.09
CA PHE A 129 -9.97 9.64 -19.07
C PHE A 129 -8.57 10.06 -19.55
N LEU A 130 -8.34 11.36 -19.73
CA LEU A 130 -7.04 11.89 -20.16
C LEU A 130 -5.96 11.71 -19.08
N LEU A 131 -6.31 11.89 -17.80
CA LEU A 131 -5.42 11.63 -16.68
C LEU A 131 -5.07 10.16 -16.61
N ASP A 132 -6.04 9.26 -16.73
CA ASP A 132 -5.83 7.82 -16.73
C ASP A 132 -4.91 7.40 -17.89
N LEU A 133 -5.16 7.88 -19.09
CA LEU A 133 -4.33 7.61 -20.27
C LEU A 133 -2.89 8.09 -20.04
N LYS A 134 -2.69 9.29 -19.47
CA LYS A 134 -1.38 9.84 -19.13
C LYS A 134 -0.64 8.95 -18.11
N ILE A 135 -1.37 8.46 -17.09
CA ILE A 135 -0.80 7.57 -16.07
C ILE A 135 -0.39 6.23 -16.69
N VAL A 136 -1.23 5.63 -17.55
CA VAL A 136 -0.91 4.38 -18.24
C VAL A 136 0.34 4.53 -19.12
N LEU A 137 0.43 5.60 -19.92
CA LEU A 137 1.61 5.86 -20.75
C LEU A 137 2.89 6.05 -19.92
N LYS A 138 2.81 6.80 -18.81
CA LYS A 138 3.93 6.92 -17.87
C LYS A 138 4.30 5.58 -17.24
N THR A 139 3.33 4.73 -16.89
CA THR A 139 3.57 3.39 -16.33
C THR A 139 4.38 2.53 -17.27
N VAL A 140 4.01 2.50 -18.56
CA VAL A 140 4.77 1.78 -19.58
C VAL A 140 6.22 2.26 -19.60
N GLY A 141 6.45 3.59 -19.60
CA GLY A 141 7.79 4.17 -19.54
C GLY A 141 8.56 3.78 -18.27
N CYS A 142 7.92 3.73 -17.10
CA CYS A 142 8.53 3.33 -15.84
C CYS A 142 8.93 1.85 -15.82
N VAL A 143 8.10 0.96 -16.40
CA VAL A 143 8.40 -0.47 -16.52
C VAL A 143 9.62 -0.69 -17.41
N PHE A 144 9.68 -0.04 -18.57
CA PHE A 144 10.83 -0.15 -19.47
C PHE A 144 12.13 0.40 -18.86
N ARG A 145 12.07 1.52 -18.12
CA ARG A 145 13.26 2.11 -17.47
C ARG A 145 13.69 1.38 -16.21
N ARG A 146 12.92 0.41 -15.71
CA ARG A 146 13.18 -0.32 -14.45
C ARG A 146 13.48 0.60 -13.26
N SER A 147 12.93 1.82 -13.24
CA SER A 147 13.20 2.82 -12.22
C SER A 147 12.31 2.63 -10.98
N GLY A 148 12.87 2.83 -9.78
CA GLY A 148 12.12 2.88 -8.51
C GLY A 148 11.58 1.54 -8.02
N ILE A 149 12.19 0.40 -8.38
CA ILE A 149 11.69 -0.94 -8.05
C ILE A 149 11.96 -1.33 -6.61
N SER A 150 13.06 -0.84 -6.02
CA SER A 150 13.42 -1.15 -4.62
C SER A 150 13.83 0.11 -3.89
N ALA A 151 13.34 0.29 -2.65
CA ALA A 151 13.98 1.20 -1.72
C ALA A 151 15.33 0.62 -1.29
N ALA A 152 16.29 1.48 -1.00
CA ALA A 152 17.59 1.05 -0.50
C ALA A 152 17.38 0.23 0.79
N GLY A 153 17.76 -1.06 0.76
CA GLY A 153 17.72 -1.95 1.91
C GLY A 153 16.45 -2.76 2.16
N SER A 154 15.38 -2.58 1.37
CA SER A 154 14.15 -3.36 1.55
C SER A 154 13.62 -3.95 0.25
N ALA A 155 13.32 -5.24 0.27
CA ALA A 155 12.69 -5.94 -0.86
C ALA A 155 11.16 -5.71 -0.91
N THR A 156 10.58 -5.16 0.16
CA THR A 156 9.13 -4.91 0.26
C THR A 156 8.87 -3.71 1.17
N ILE A 157 8.41 -2.59 0.61
CA ILE A 157 8.11 -1.37 1.38
C ILE A 157 6.85 -1.50 2.24
N CYS A 158 5.95 -2.41 1.90
CA CYS A 158 4.64 -2.48 2.54
C CYS A 158 4.57 -3.29 3.84
N ARG A 159 5.68 -3.84 4.36
CA ARG A 159 5.63 -4.71 5.53
C ARG A 159 6.35 -4.18 6.76
N GLU A 160 7.26 -3.24 6.62
CA GLU A 160 8.19 -2.89 7.70
C GLU A 160 8.22 -1.40 8.11
N THR A 161 7.58 -0.52 7.38
CA THR A 161 7.42 0.85 7.85
C THR A 161 5.98 1.07 8.27
N PRO A 162 5.69 1.06 9.59
CA PRO A 162 4.47 1.68 10.08
C PRO A 162 4.42 3.10 9.50
N LEU A 163 3.23 3.59 9.19
CA LEU A 163 3.07 5.00 8.84
C LEU A 163 3.86 5.82 9.85
N PRO A 164 4.74 6.74 9.44
CA PRO A 164 5.53 7.50 10.36
C PRO A 164 4.61 8.14 11.40
N VAL A 165 5.05 8.16 12.66
CA VAL A 165 4.30 8.71 13.80
C VAL A 165 3.78 10.12 13.49
N SER A 166 4.47 10.88 12.62
CA SER A 166 4.04 12.18 12.10
C SER A 166 2.72 12.11 11.34
N VAL A 167 2.47 11.05 10.57
CA VAL A 167 1.19 10.87 9.83
C VAL A 167 0.07 10.54 10.79
N ALA A 168 0.32 9.68 11.78
CA ALA A 168 -0.63 9.38 12.85
C ALA A 168 -0.88 10.62 13.74
N PHE A 169 0.18 11.40 14.02
CA PHE A 169 0.10 12.62 14.85
C PHE A 169 -0.60 13.78 14.12
N SER A 170 -0.39 13.94 12.81
CA SER A 170 -1.13 14.91 11.98
C SER A 170 -2.63 14.61 11.98
N SER A 171 -3.00 13.33 11.86
CA SER A 171 -4.40 12.89 11.99
C SER A 171 -4.99 13.18 13.38
N PHE A 172 -4.16 13.07 14.43
CA PHE A 172 -4.52 13.37 15.81
C PHE A 172 -4.74 14.88 16.05
N VAL A 173 -3.91 15.73 15.47
CA VAL A 173 -4.03 17.19 15.60
C VAL A 173 -5.24 17.73 14.82
N GLN A 174 -5.50 17.20 13.62
CA GLN A 174 -6.68 17.59 12.85
C GLN A 174 -8.01 17.12 13.47
N CYS A 175 -7.99 15.95 14.18
CA CYS A 175 -9.18 15.49 14.92
C CYS A 175 -9.52 16.36 16.15
N LYS A 176 -8.54 17.11 16.71
CA LYS A 176 -8.79 18.07 17.81
C LYS A 176 -9.58 19.32 17.38
N THR A 177 -9.58 19.66 16.10
CA THR A 177 -10.35 20.79 15.57
C THR A 177 -11.76 20.40 15.12
N ALA A 178 -12.04 19.12 14.94
CA ALA A 178 -13.39 18.61 14.73
C ALA A 178 -13.89 18.00 16.05
N GLN A 179 -14.95 18.56 16.64
CA GLN A 179 -15.55 18.15 17.91
C GLN A 179 -15.86 16.64 17.97
N VAL A 180 -14.90 15.83 18.41
CA VAL A 180 -15.07 14.40 18.70
C VAL A 180 -14.84 14.20 20.20
N SER A 181 -15.77 13.47 20.85
CA SER A 181 -15.74 13.17 22.28
C SER A 181 -14.41 12.52 22.72
N PRO A 182 -13.83 12.90 23.87
CA PRO A 182 -12.57 12.36 24.39
C PRO A 182 -12.54 10.83 24.50
N ALA A 183 -13.66 10.18 24.81
CA ALA A 183 -13.76 8.72 24.97
C ALA A 183 -13.46 7.93 23.67
N VAL A 184 -13.87 8.43 22.52
CA VAL A 184 -13.60 7.79 21.20
C VAL A 184 -12.12 7.93 20.83
N MET A 185 -11.44 8.89 21.41
CA MET A 185 -10.05 9.20 21.15
C MET A 185 -9.09 8.30 21.94
N GLU A 186 -9.42 7.97 23.20
CA GLU A 186 -8.65 7.04 24.02
C GLU A 186 -8.72 5.62 23.45
N GLU A 187 -9.87 5.19 22.96
CA GLU A 187 -10.03 3.87 22.33
C GLU A 187 -9.21 3.73 21.05
N LYS A 188 -9.16 4.78 20.21
CA LYS A 188 -8.34 4.78 18.99
C LYS A 188 -6.84 4.82 19.26
N VAL A 189 -6.41 5.53 20.30
CA VAL A 189 -5.00 5.59 20.72
C VAL A 189 -4.57 4.26 21.32
N SER A 190 -5.40 3.62 22.16
CA SER A 190 -5.11 2.30 22.73
C SER A 190 -5.00 1.24 21.63
N ALA A 191 -5.92 1.22 20.67
CA ALA A 191 -5.88 0.30 19.54
C ALA A 191 -4.63 0.48 18.65
N ALA A 192 -4.19 1.73 18.45
CA ALA A 192 -2.99 2.02 17.66
C ALA A 192 -1.69 1.61 18.39
N THR A 193 -1.67 1.74 19.73
CA THR A 193 -0.53 1.38 20.57
C THR A 193 -0.38 -0.15 20.66
N ASP A 194 -1.49 -0.87 20.79
CA ASP A 194 -1.50 -2.33 20.82
C ASP A 194 -1.06 -2.95 19.47
N LEU A 195 -1.47 -2.33 18.36
CA LEU A 195 -1.05 -2.75 17.00
C LEU A 195 0.43 -2.46 16.69
N ALA A 196 1.00 -1.42 17.29
CA ALA A 196 2.40 -1.06 17.09
C ALA A 196 3.39 -1.88 17.95
N GLY A 197 2.92 -2.70 18.91
CA GLY A 197 3.77 -3.49 19.79
C GLY A 197 4.70 -2.67 20.70
N PHE A 198 4.42 -1.37 20.84
CA PHE A 198 5.23 -0.44 21.63
C PHE A 198 4.84 -0.52 23.11
N ARG A 199 5.57 -1.32 23.91
CA ARG A 199 5.54 -1.18 25.36
C ARG A 199 6.63 -0.20 25.77
N PRO A 200 6.32 0.93 26.40
CA PRO A 200 7.33 1.74 27.05
C PRO A 200 7.96 0.92 28.17
N GLN A 201 9.27 0.76 28.15
CA GLN A 201 10.03 0.24 29.28
C GLN A 201 10.05 1.30 30.39
N PRO A 202 10.03 0.90 31.67
CA PRO A 202 9.99 1.81 32.81
C PRO A 202 11.22 2.67 32.92
#